data_69d0e8872d69e38da4c11b6c39108154
#
_entry.id   69d0e8872d69e38da4c11b6c39108154
#
_cell.length_a   1.000
_cell.length_b   1.000
_cell.length_c   1.000
_cell.angle_alpha   90.00
_cell.angle_beta   90.00
_cell.angle_gamma   90.00
#
_symmetry.space_group_name_H-M   'P 1'
#
loop_
_entity.id
_entity.type
_entity.pdbx_description
1 polymer ?
#
loop_
_entity_poly.entity_id
_entity_poly.type
_entity_poly.pdbx_seq_one_letter_code
_entity_poly.pdbx_strand_id
1 'polypeptide(L)'
;MCYNVLQGVDIMPAARVHEAVVKKINQEYCFDEKLLRIGTISPDCWRNVPSDSGIKDKYLTHFWDFRVKAGQANDYANFYIKYYQLLNNPFYFGYLIHLIVDQYWKTNVDPRYEKKIDGESYVVDKNGNMIKDENWLSYYEGIKMQQRLAKKYHLDYLPINSNEYPDFFCEIDELNLNGLFGENGSLDYTNKTLFMSDTVSESTIYDDQSIEKALDETVQFVRQELLRLKDVKKEYDSKVKIAVDIDDTILSTKELEDYYWKVFLKEHPEIDGSKEYHWGDPELALFWKEHREDMAYGEIKPGVPIAFNKLLSDSYIVDLLSARPIEKYASLLKNLTNYFENNGINYNHIHLGFYSKIDFLVEHHYDVLIDNELRHIEAANESGISTILYGPFNPGYSGVQTDDWSKIPALVEQITKDKKKRLK
;
A
#
# COMPACT_ATOMS: atom_id res chain seq x y z
N MET A 1 -3.61 30.53 -12.74
CA MET A 1 -3.07 29.38 -12.02
C MET A 1 -3.71 28.15 -12.63
N CYS A 2 -2.96 27.42 -13.44
CA CYS A 2 -3.49 26.25 -14.14
C CYS A 2 -3.49 25.06 -13.20
N TYR A 3 -4.68 24.66 -12.75
CA TYR A 3 -4.86 23.33 -12.16
C TYR A 3 -4.72 22.32 -13.29
N ASN A 4 -3.69 21.49 -13.22
CA ASN A 4 -3.60 20.32 -14.08
C ASN A 4 -4.80 19.42 -13.75
N VAL A 5 -5.66 19.29 -14.72
CA VAL A 5 -6.92 18.53 -14.68
C VAL A 5 -6.58 17.06 -14.52
N LEU A 6 -6.83 16.53 -13.33
CA LEU A 6 -6.94 15.09 -13.13
C LEU A 6 -8.15 14.59 -13.92
N GLN A 7 -7.90 13.88 -15.00
CA GLN A 7 -8.93 13.17 -15.76
C GLN A 7 -9.53 12.07 -14.86
N GLY A 8 -10.82 12.21 -14.57
CA GLY A 8 -11.63 11.27 -13.81
C GLY A 8 -11.58 11.56 -12.31
N VAL A 9 -12.45 12.46 -11.84
CA VAL A 9 -12.75 12.60 -10.42
C VAL A 9 -13.53 11.36 -10.03
N ASP A 10 -12.85 10.30 -9.56
CA ASP A 10 -13.51 9.31 -8.74
C ASP A 10 -13.95 10.08 -7.48
N ILE A 11 -15.24 10.22 -7.26
CA ILE A 11 -15.76 10.72 -5.98
C ILE A 11 -15.48 9.57 -5.00
N MET A 12 -14.30 9.62 -4.42
CA MET A 12 -13.99 8.83 -3.26
C MET A 12 -14.68 9.44 -2.06
N PRO A 13 -15.00 8.65 -1.03
CA PRO A 13 -15.61 9.21 0.14
C PRO A 13 -14.76 10.39 0.60
N ALA A 14 -15.40 11.55 0.69
CA ALA A 14 -14.72 12.77 1.05
C ALA A 14 -14.21 12.69 2.50
N ALA A 15 -13.14 13.40 2.84
CA ALA A 15 -12.49 13.33 4.15
C ALA A 15 -13.49 13.40 5.34
N ARG A 16 -14.53 14.22 5.26
CA ARG A 16 -15.54 14.35 6.32
C ARG A 16 -16.46 13.14 6.46
N VAL A 17 -16.58 12.31 5.43
CA VAL A 17 -17.28 11.03 5.52
C VAL A 17 -16.45 10.07 6.38
N HIS A 18 -15.17 9.96 6.10
CA HIS A 18 -14.26 9.14 6.89
C HIS A 18 -14.25 9.55 8.37
N GLU A 19 -14.16 10.85 8.64
CA GLU A 19 -14.20 11.39 9.99
C GLU A 19 -15.55 11.11 10.70
N ALA A 20 -16.67 11.23 9.99
CA ALA A 20 -17.98 10.90 10.57
C ALA A 20 -18.09 9.40 10.91
N VAL A 21 -17.59 8.53 10.05
CA VAL A 21 -17.57 7.07 10.31
C VAL A 21 -16.70 6.75 11.51
N VAL A 22 -15.45 7.24 11.58
CA VAL A 22 -14.58 6.96 12.72
C VAL A 22 -15.14 7.52 14.03
N LYS A 23 -15.81 8.67 14.00
CA LYS A 23 -16.46 9.24 15.19
C LYS A 23 -17.60 8.35 15.71
N LYS A 24 -18.40 7.77 14.81
CA LYS A 24 -19.43 6.79 15.20
C LYS A 24 -18.81 5.52 15.79
N ILE A 25 -17.74 5.01 15.20
CA ILE A 25 -17.04 3.81 15.66
C ILE A 25 -16.32 4.06 16.99
N ASN A 26 -15.74 5.24 17.18
CA ASN A 26 -14.98 5.58 18.39
C ASN A 26 -15.83 5.59 19.68
N GLN A 27 -17.15 5.62 19.57
CA GLN A 27 -18.03 5.41 20.74
C GLN A 27 -17.80 4.07 21.44
N GLU A 28 -17.25 3.08 20.73
CA GLU A 28 -16.96 1.75 21.25
C GLU A 28 -15.50 1.60 21.74
N TYR A 29 -14.57 2.33 21.12
CA TYR A 29 -13.12 2.18 21.35
C TYR A 29 -12.55 3.23 22.31
N CYS A 30 -13.16 4.40 22.41
CA CYS A 30 -12.75 5.51 23.27
C CYS A 30 -11.28 5.96 23.04
N PHE A 31 -10.81 5.92 21.80
CA PHE A 31 -9.51 6.41 21.40
C PHE A 31 -9.43 7.94 21.42
N ASP A 32 -8.20 8.49 21.46
CA ASP A 32 -7.99 9.92 21.22
C ASP A 32 -8.56 10.31 19.84
N GLU A 33 -9.56 11.22 19.87
CA GLU A 33 -10.31 11.59 18.67
C GLU A 33 -9.43 12.32 17.65
N LYS A 34 -8.45 13.14 18.09
CA LYS A 34 -7.59 13.88 17.17
C LYS A 34 -6.66 12.94 16.41
N LEU A 35 -5.96 12.04 17.12
CA LEU A 35 -5.07 11.07 16.50
C LEU A 35 -5.82 10.11 15.58
N LEU A 36 -7.01 9.68 15.97
CA LEU A 36 -7.87 8.84 15.16
C LEU A 36 -8.28 9.53 13.85
N ARG A 37 -8.66 10.81 13.92
CA ARG A 37 -9.04 11.61 12.74
C ARG A 37 -7.86 11.87 11.81
N ILE A 38 -6.66 12.14 12.34
CA ILE A 38 -5.45 12.27 11.52
C ILE A 38 -5.17 10.97 10.78
N GLY A 39 -5.20 9.83 11.48
CA GLY A 39 -5.03 8.53 10.85
C GLY A 39 -6.01 8.33 9.69
N THR A 40 -7.26 8.69 9.91
CA THR A 40 -8.33 8.60 8.91
C THR A 40 -8.15 9.51 7.69
N ILE A 41 -7.37 10.59 7.78
CA ILE A 41 -7.08 11.50 6.65
C ILE A 41 -5.77 11.11 5.95
N SER A 42 -4.90 10.39 6.66
CA SER A 42 -3.53 10.14 6.23
C SER A 42 -3.38 9.40 4.89
N PRO A 43 -4.21 8.41 4.51
CA PRO A 43 -4.08 7.77 3.20
C PRO A 43 -4.18 8.76 2.03
N ASP A 44 -4.86 9.87 2.21
CA ASP A 44 -5.02 10.93 1.20
C ASP A 44 -3.84 11.93 1.13
N CYS A 45 -2.73 11.68 1.83
CA CYS A 45 -1.56 12.57 1.88
C CYS A 45 -0.85 12.81 0.54
N TRP A 46 -1.17 11.99 -0.48
CA TRP A 46 -0.67 12.16 -1.85
C TRP A 46 -1.31 13.36 -2.57
N ARG A 47 -2.43 13.89 -2.07
CA ARG A 47 -3.15 15.02 -2.71
C ARG A 47 -2.38 16.32 -2.53
N ASN A 48 -2.44 17.16 -3.55
CA ASN A 48 -1.92 18.55 -3.55
C ASN A 48 -0.41 18.71 -3.37
N VAL A 49 0.37 17.69 -3.61
CA VAL A 49 1.82 17.77 -3.56
C VAL A 49 2.40 17.48 -4.94
N PRO A 50 3.41 18.25 -5.41
CA PRO A 50 4.02 18.05 -6.72
C PRO A 50 4.62 16.66 -6.86
N SER A 51 4.47 16.04 -8.03
CA SER A 51 4.94 14.68 -8.33
C SER A 51 6.45 14.45 -8.20
N ASP A 52 7.23 15.53 -8.21
CA ASP A 52 8.70 15.55 -8.07
C ASP A 52 9.17 15.69 -6.62
N SER A 53 8.27 15.80 -5.65
CA SER A 53 8.57 16.03 -4.24
C SER A 53 8.84 14.73 -3.44
N GLY A 54 8.93 13.56 -4.07
CA GLY A 54 9.14 12.27 -3.41
C GLY A 54 7.92 11.78 -2.63
N ILE A 55 6.72 12.21 -3.01
CA ILE A 55 5.48 11.78 -2.39
C ILE A 55 5.09 10.42 -2.90
N LYS A 56 4.72 9.59 -1.97
CA LYS A 56 4.22 8.26 -2.29
C LYS A 56 2.87 8.37 -2.97
N ASP A 57 2.74 7.63 -4.08
CA ASP A 57 1.54 7.56 -4.90
C ASP A 57 0.32 7.10 -4.08
N LYS A 58 -0.88 7.52 -4.49
CA LYS A 58 -2.16 7.05 -3.95
C LYS A 58 -2.22 5.52 -3.83
N TYR A 59 -1.71 4.81 -4.81
CA TYR A 59 -1.73 3.35 -4.82
C TYR A 59 -0.98 2.75 -3.62
N LEU A 60 0.12 3.35 -3.20
CA LEU A 60 0.90 2.92 -2.05
C LEU A 60 0.18 3.23 -0.75
N THR A 61 -0.26 4.48 -0.58
CA THR A 61 -0.94 4.92 0.65
C THR A 61 -2.28 4.22 0.86
N HIS A 62 -2.93 3.76 -0.21
CA HIS A 62 -4.20 3.02 -0.13
C HIS A 62 -4.03 1.51 -0.17
N PHE A 63 -2.81 0.98 -0.13
CA PHE A 63 -2.56 -0.46 -0.19
C PHE A 63 -3.29 -1.12 -1.38
N TRP A 64 -3.12 -0.55 -2.57
CA TRP A 64 -3.85 -0.98 -3.75
C TRP A 64 -3.37 -2.36 -4.24
N ASP A 65 -4.28 -3.31 -4.34
CA ASP A 65 -3.99 -4.60 -4.94
C ASP A 65 -4.23 -4.56 -6.46
N PHE A 66 -3.15 -4.47 -7.23
CA PHE A 66 -3.21 -4.42 -8.68
C PHE A 66 -3.65 -5.75 -9.33
N ARG A 67 -3.70 -6.85 -8.58
CA ARG A 67 -4.18 -8.17 -9.05
C ARG A 67 -5.70 -8.19 -9.16
N VAL A 68 -6.39 -7.28 -8.52
CA VAL A 68 -7.86 -7.18 -8.55
C VAL A 68 -8.28 -6.25 -9.68
N LYS A 69 -9.22 -6.70 -10.52
CA LYS A 69 -9.76 -5.89 -11.62
C LYS A 69 -10.29 -4.55 -11.12
N ALA A 70 -10.08 -3.51 -11.96
CA ALA A 70 -10.39 -2.12 -11.65
C ALA A 70 -11.68 -1.92 -10.83
N GLY A 71 -11.56 -1.30 -9.69
CA GLY A 71 -12.67 -0.94 -8.82
C GLY A 71 -12.70 -1.58 -7.43
N GLN A 72 -11.90 -2.61 -7.14
CA GLN A 72 -11.97 -3.37 -5.89
C GLN A 72 -10.57 -3.57 -5.29
N ALA A 73 -9.85 -2.48 -5.02
CA ALA A 73 -8.42 -2.61 -5.04
C ALA A 73 -7.69 -2.33 -3.71
N ASN A 74 -8.37 -1.92 -2.64
CA ASN A 74 -7.68 -1.66 -1.37
C ASN A 74 -7.45 -2.98 -0.61
N ASP A 75 -6.20 -3.42 -0.52
CA ASP A 75 -5.83 -4.57 0.32
C ASP A 75 -5.63 -4.15 1.78
N TYR A 76 -6.73 -3.74 2.43
CA TYR A 76 -6.70 -3.40 3.85
C TYR A 76 -6.43 -4.61 4.75
N ALA A 77 -6.54 -5.83 4.24
CA ALA A 77 -6.11 -7.01 4.98
C ALA A 77 -4.58 -7.06 5.10
N ASN A 78 -3.86 -6.69 4.05
CA ASN A 78 -2.40 -6.54 4.11
C ASN A 78 -1.98 -5.45 5.10
N PHE A 79 -2.64 -4.28 5.07
CA PHE A 79 -2.41 -3.24 6.08
C PHE A 79 -2.64 -3.78 7.49
N TYR A 80 -3.76 -4.47 7.72
CA TYR A 80 -4.10 -5.06 9.01
C TYR A 80 -3.04 -6.05 9.49
N ILE A 81 -2.55 -6.92 8.62
CA ILE A 81 -1.52 -7.90 8.95
C ILE A 81 -0.20 -7.21 9.25
N LYS A 82 0.23 -6.28 8.39
CA LYS A 82 1.51 -5.57 8.48
C LYS A 82 1.61 -4.73 9.75
N TYR A 83 0.54 -4.00 10.10
CA TYR A 83 0.54 -3.07 11.24
C TYR A 83 -0.31 -3.56 12.42
N TYR A 84 -0.56 -4.87 12.52
CA TYR A 84 -1.42 -5.46 13.56
C TYR A 84 -1.05 -5.02 14.97
N GLN A 85 0.25 -5.03 15.31
CA GLN A 85 0.76 -4.68 16.64
C GLN A 85 0.51 -3.21 17.01
N LEU A 86 0.37 -2.35 16.00
CA LEU A 86 0.19 -0.91 16.16
C LEU A 86 -1.28 -0.46 16.11
N LEU A 87 -2.22 -1.36 15.89
CA LEU A 87 -3.65 -1.01 15.77
C LEU A 87 -4.30 -0.54 17.08
N ASN A 88 -3.64 -0.70 18.22
CA ASN A 88 -4.06 -0.08 19.46
C ASN A 88 -3.75 1.43 19.51
N ASN A 89 -2.91 1.94 18.62
CA ASN A 89 -2.70 3.36 18.43
C ASN A 89 -3.82 3.93 17.55
N PRO A 90 -4.51 5.01 17.98
CA PRO A 90 -5.63 5.61 17.24
C PRO A 90 -5.29 5.99 15.81
N PHE A 91 -4.06 6.42 15.54
CA PHE A 91 -3.60 6.79 14.20
C PHE A 91 -3.69 5.61 13.22
N TYR A 92 -3.12 4.46 13.58
CA TYR A 92 -3.14 3.26 12.73
C TYR A 92 -4.55 2.70 12.57
N PHE A 93 -5.34 2.75 13.63
CA PHE A 93 -6.73 2.31 13.58
C PHE A 93 -7.56 3.21 12.66
N GLY A 94 -7.39 4.52 12.72
CA GLY A 94 -8.02 5.48 11.81
C GLY A 94 -7.64 5.23 10.35
N TYR A 95 -6.38 4.94 10.10
CA TYR A 95 -5.86 4.60 8.76
C TYR A 95 -6.56 3.35 8.20
N LEU A 96 -6.62 2.28 8.99
CA LEU A 96 -7.33 1.05 8.60
C LEU A 96 -8.80 1.32 8.26
N ILE A 97 -9.48 2.12 9.10
CA ILE A 97 -10.89 2.45 8.83
C ILE A 97 -11.05 3.21 7.52
N HIS A 98 -10.14 4.15 7.20
CA HIS A 98 -10.17 4.83 5.90
C HIS A 98 -10.17 3.82 4.74
N LEU A 99 -9.24 2.87 4.74
CA LEU A 99 -9.13 1.89 3.66
C LEU A 99 -10.41 1.05 3.51
N ILE A 100 -11.02 0.65 4.63
CA ILE A 100 -12.28 -0.13 4.62
C ILE A 100 -13.44 0.74 4.11
N VAL A 101 -13.53 2.00 4.53
CA VAL A 101 -14.56 2.96 4.11
C VAL A 101 -14.48 3.21 2.61
N ASP A 102 -13.29 3.46 2.09
CA ASP A 102 -13.05 3.64 0.66
C ASP A 102 -13.58 2.47 -0.16
N GLN A 103 -13.26 1.26 0.26
CA GLN A 103 -13.73 0.04 -0.41
C GLN A 103 -15.25 -0.05 -0.41
N TYR A 104 -15.88 0.20 0.75
CA TYR A 104 -17.34 0.11 0.86
C TYR A 104 -18.04 1.19 0.03
N TRP A 105 -17.59 2.43 0.09
CA TRP A 105 -18.21 3.54 -0.63
C TRP A 105 -18.11 3.35 -2.12
N LYS A 106 -16.95 3.03 -2.63
CA LYS A 106 -16.71 2.77 -4.05
C LYS A 106 -17.62 1.69 -4.63
N THR A 107 -17.90 0.64 -3.85
CA THR A 107 -18.69 -0.50 -4.33
C THR A 107 -20.19 -0.39 -4.05
N ASN A 108 -20.58 0.31 -2.98
CA ASN A 108 -21.96 0.28 -2.48
C ASN A 108 -22.67 1.64 -2.42
N VAL A 109 -21.90 2.74 -2.28
CA VAL A 109 -22.49 4.08 -2.10
C VAL A 109 -22.37 4.92 -3.37
N ASP A 110 -21.17 5.09 -3.92
CA ASP A 110 -20.94 5.88 -5.12
C ASP A 110 -21.83 5.46 -6.29
N PRO A 111 -22.04 4.16 -6.58
CA PRO A 111 -22.94 3.73 -7.64
C PRO A 111 -24.41 4.18 -7.49
N ARG A 112 -24.83 4.67 -6.31
CA ARG A 112 -26.16 5.24 -6.09
C ARG A 112 -26.27 6.65 -6.67
N TYR A 113 -25.17 7.38 -6.63
CA TYR A 113 -25.11 8.80 -6.98
C TYR A 113 -24.40 9.09 -8.31
N GLU A 114 -23.62 8.13 -8.82
CA GLU A 114 -22.83 8.31 -10.03
C GLU A 114 -23.04 7.19 -11.04
N LYS A 115 -23.00 7.60 -12.31
CA LYS A 115 -23.09 6.69 -13.45
C LYS A 115 -22.06 7.09 -14.50
N LYS A 116 -21.43 6.10 -15.12
CA LYS A 116 -20.64 6.29 -16.35
C LYS A 116 -21.39 5.64 -17.51
N ILE A 117 -21.73 6.43 -18.51
CA ILE A 117 -22.47 5.99 -19.70
C ILE A 117 -21.70 6.52 -20.91
N ASP A 118 -21.26 5.61 -21.78
CA ASP A 118 -20.50 5.91 -23.00
C ASP A 118 -19.26 6.82 -22.77
N GLY A 119 -18.59 6.61 -21.61
CA GLY A 119 -17.39 7.38 -21.23
C GLY A 119 -17.68 8.74 -20.57
N GLU A 120 -18.93 9.17 -20.52
CA GLU A 120 -19.36 10.40 -19.84
C GLU A 120 -19.83 10.11 -18.41
N SER A 121 -19.58 11.08 -17.50
CA SER A 121 -19.98 10.99 -16.09
C SER A 121 -21.31 11.69 -15.88
N TYR A 122 -22.19 11.06 -15.10
CA TYR A 122 -23.48 11.56 -14.68
C TYR A 122 -23.63 11.42 -13.17
N VAL A 123 -24.35 12.35 -12.56
CA VAL A 123 -24.78 12.28 -11.17
C VAL A 123 -26.29 12.03 -11.10
N VAL A 124 -26.73 11.34 -10.06
CA VAL A 124 -28.16 11.10 -9.79
C VAL A 124 -28.61 12.05 -8.69
N ASP A 125 -29.55 12.90 -8.97
CA ASP A 125 -30.09 13.86 -7.99
C ASP A 125 -31.01 13.15 -6.96
N LYS A 126 -31.42 13.88 -5.92
CA LYS A 126 -32.33 13.37 -4.88
C LYS A 126 -33.72 12.94 -5.39
N ASN A 127 -34.08 13.30 -6.61
CA ASN A 127 -35.34 12.93 -7.26
C ASN A 127 -35.17 11.75 -8.23
N GLY A 128 -33.95 11.21 -8.36
CA GLY A 128 -33.61 10.12 -9.27
C GLY A 128 -33.32 10.56 -10.72
N ASN A 129 -33.21 11.85 -11.00
CA ASN A 129 -32.86 12.33 -12.33
C ASN A 129 -31.36 12.21 -12.56
N MET A 130 -30.97 11.76 -13.76
CA MET A 130 -29.59 11.77 -14.19
C MET A 130 -29.22 13.13 -14.78
N ILE A 131 -28.17 13.75 -14.23
CA ILE A 131 -27.62 15.02 -14.65
C ILE A 131 -26.19 14.81 -15.10
N LYS A 132 -25.82 15.29 -16.28
CA LYS A 132 -24.44 15.22 -16.73
C LYS A 132 -23.54 15.98 -15.76
N ASP A 133 -22.43 15.35 -15.31
CA ASP A 133 -21.50 15.95 -14.36
C ASP A 133 -20.59 16.96 -15.07
N GLU A 134 -21.19 18.10 -15.43
CA GLU A 134 -20.51 19.22 -16.04
C GLU A 134 -20.17 20.29 -14.99
N ASN A 135 -19.09 21.05 -15.24
CA ASN A 135 -18.68 22.17 -14.38
C ASN A 135 -18.44 21.76 -12.91
N TRP A 136 -17.97 20.53 -12.67
CA TRP A 136 -17.63 20.05 -11.32
C TRP A 136 -18.83 19.97 -10.37
N LEU A 137 -20.02 19.68 -10.89
CA LEU A 137 -21.25 19.59 -10.10
C LEU A 137 -21.11 18.64 -8.92
N SER A 138 -20.62 17.41 -9.16
CA SER A 138 -20.36 16.39 -8.12
C SER A 138 -19.43 16.90 -7.03
N TYR A 139 -18.35 17.59 -7.42
CA TYR A 139 -17.39 18.17 -6.49
C TYR A 139 -18.02 19.23 -5.57
N TYR A 140 -18.75 20.20 -6.13
CA TYR A 140 -19.39 21.26 -5.33
C TYR A 140 -20.50 20.71 -4.43
N GLU A 141 -21.28 19.78 -4.91
CA GLU A 141 -22.30 19.10 -4.11
C GLU A 141 -21.67 18.25 -2.99
N GLY A 142 -20.54 17.61 -3.27
CA GLY A 142 -19.74 16.91 -2.27
C GLY A 142 -19.20 17.83 -1.17
N ILE A 143 -18.74 19.06 -1.50
CA ILE A 143 -18.33 20.04 -0.50
C ILE A 143 -19.50 20.42 0.42
N LYS A 144 -20.70 20.66 -0.13
CA LYS A 144 -21.89 20.95 0.69
C LYS A 144 -22.22 19.83 1.65
N MET A 145 -22.15 18.58 1.18
CA MET A 145 -22.32 17.39 2.02
C MET A 145 -21.29 17.38 3.16
N GLN A 146 -20.01 17.57 2.85
CA GLN A 146 -18.94 17.58 3.83
C GLN A 146 -19.14 18.63 4.92
N GLN A 147 -19.55 19.84 4.56
CA GLN A 147 -19.82 20.92 5.52
C GLN A 147 -20.98 20.57 6.46
N ARG A 148 -22.05 19.94 5.94
CA ARG A 148 -23.17 19.47 6.77
C ARG A 148 -22.73 18.37 7.74
N LEU A 149 -21.91 17.41 7.27
CA LEU A 149 -21.33 16.39 8.12
C LEU A 149 -20.44 16.99 9.22
N ALA A 150 -19.56 17.93 8.85
CA ALA A 150 -18.69 18.62 9.81
C ALA A 150 -19.51 19.30 10.91
N LYS A 151 -20.57 20.04 10.56
CA LYS A 151 -21.48 20.68 11.50
C LYS A 151 -22.20 19.67 12.39
N LYS A 152 -22.77 18.61 11.78
CA LYS A 152 -23.56 17.60 12.50
C LYS A 152 -22.73 16.80 13.49
N TYR A 153 -21.51 16.40 13.09
CA TYR A 153 -20.62 15.58 13.89
C TYR A 153 -19.59 16.38 14.70
N HIS A 154 -19.67 17.72 14.70
CA HIS A 154 -18.70 18.59 15.37
C HIS A 154 -17.26 18.25 14.99
N LEU A 155 -16.99 18.18 13.66
CA LEU A 155 -15.68 17.89 13.11
C LEU A 155 -14.87 19.18 12.98
N ASP A 156 -14.30 19.61 14.11
CA ASP A 156 -13.56 20.86 14.19
C ASP A 156 -12.23 20.81 13.43
N TYR A 157 -11.59 21.99 13.33
CA TYR A 157 -10.25 22.15 12.77
C TYR A 157 -9.23 21.23 13.42
N LEU A 158 -8.38 20.62 12.58
CA LEU A 158 -7.24 19.84 13.01
C LEU A 158 -5.94 20.65 12.80
N PRO A 159 -5.08 20.78 13.81
CA PRO A 159 -3.78 21.43 13.65
C PRO A 159 -2.97 20.79 12.49
N ILE A 160 -2.29 21.64 11.72
CA ILE A 160 -1.49 21.21 10.57
C ILE A 160 -0.01 21.01 10.91
N ASN A 161 0.36 21.21 12.17
CA ASN A 161 1.73 21.03 12.65
C ASN A 161 1.82 19.75 13.51
N SER A 162 2.70 18.83 13.15
CA SER A 162 2.90 17.57 13.89
C SER A 162 3.27 17.79 15.37
N ASN A 163 3.95 18.89 15.70
CA ASN A 163 4.31 19.23 17.09
C ASN A 163 3.11 19.49 18.00
N GLU A 164 1.91 19.70 17.44
CA GLU A 164 0.68 19.86 18.20
C GLU A 164 0.04 18.52 18.60
N TYR A 165 0.70 17.42 18.29
CA TYR A 165 0.29 16.05 18.59
C TYR A 165 1.42 15.32 19.33
N PRO A 166 1.56 15.49 20.65
CA PRO A 166 2.70 14.95 21.42
C PRO A 166 2.81 13.43 21.37
N ASP A 167 1.68 12.74 21.20
CA ASP A 167 1.63 11.28 21.10
C ASP A 167 1.59 10.75 19.66
N PHE A 168 1.88 11.64 18.68
CA PHE A 168 1.93 11.25 17.30
C PHE A 168 3.17 10.41 17.02
N PHE A 169 2.91 9.22 16.50
CA PHE A 169 3.94 8.26 16.11
C PHE A 169 3.50 7.58 14.81
N CYS A 170 4.40 7.49 13.83
CA CYS A 170 4.12 6.89 12.54
C CYS A 170 5.32 6.13 12.00
N GLU A 171 5.15 4.83 11.81
CA GLU A 171 6.07 3.92 11.13
C GLU A 171 5.47 3.34 9.84
N ILE A 172 4.48 4.02 9.24
CA ILE A 172 3.89 3.57 7.98
C ILE A 172 4.84 3.94 6.84
N ASP A 173 5.50 2.93 6.27
CA ASP A 173 6.50 3.11 5.20
C ASP A 173 5.89 3.73 3.93
N GLU A 174 4.61 3.47 3.68
CA GLU A 174 3.87 3.96 2.54
C GLU A 174 3.47 5.44 2.67
N LEU A 175 3.59 6.02 3.86
CA LEU A 175 3.15 7.37 4.15
C LEU A 175 4.28 8.41 4.01
N ASN A 176 3.95 9.56 3.44
CA ASN A 176 4.81 10.73 3.44
C ASN A 176 4.23 11.81 4.37
N LEU A 177 4.88 12.04 5.51
CA LEU A 177 4.40 13.00 6.51
C LEU A 177 4.37 14.44 6.00
N ASN A 178 5.22 14.82 5.04
CA ASN A 178 5.17 16.15 4.42
C ASN A 178 3.92 16.36 3.56
N GLY A 179 3.32 15.27 3.05
CA GLY A 179 2.03 15.31 2.36
C GLY A 179 0.83 15.36 3.31
N LEU A 180 1.03 15.02 4.59
CA LEU A 180 0.00 15.05 5.62
C LEU A 180 -0.06 16.39 6.34
N PHE A 181 1.09 16.85 6.86
CA PHE A 181 1.24 18.08 7.64
C PHE A 181 1.68 19.28 6.80
N GLY A 182 1.53 20.47 7.36
CA GLY A 182 1.94 21.72 6.74
C GLY A 182 0.90 22.34 5.81
N GLU A 183 1.28 23.49 5.23
CA GLU A 183 0.47 24.18 4.24
C GLU A 183 0.34 23.32 2.97
N ASN A 184 -0.90 23.20 2.46
CA ASN A 184 -1.28 22.35 1.33
C ASN A 184 -1.19 20.83 1.56
N GLY A 185 -0.89 20.37 2.78
CA GLY A 185 -1.03 18.94 3.15
C GLY A 185 -2.51 18.51 3.23
N SER A 186 -2.74 17.21 3.41
CA SER A 186 -4.10 16.64 3.47
C SER A 186 -4.92 17.22 4.63
N LEU A 187 -4.29 17.50 5.76
CA LEU A 187 -4.96 18.15 6.91
C LEU A 187 -5.40 19.57 6.57
N ASP A 188 -4.53 20.36 5.94
CA ASP A 188 -4.85 21.73 5.51
C ASP A 188 -5.97 21.74 4.48
N TYR A 189 -5.91 20.84 3.49
CA TYR A 189 -6.99 20.68 2.52
C TYR A 189 -8.33 20.33 3.19
N THR A 190 -8.31 19.35 4.10
CA THR A 190 -9.51 18.93 4.85
C THR A 190 -10.08 20.10 5.66
N ASN A 191 -9.22 20.89 6.31
CA ASN A 191 -9.64 22.08 7.06
C ASN A 191 -10.25 23.16 6.15
N LYS A 192 -9.65 23.40 4.97
CA LYS A 192 -10.17 24.39 4.00
C LYS A 192 -11.59 24.08 3.56
N THR A 193 -12.01 22.81 3.51
CA THR A 193 -13.40 22.45 3.17
C THR A 193 -14.43 23.03 4.14
N LEU A 194 -14.04 23.33 5.40
CA LEU A 194 -14.94 23.96 6.38
C LEU A 194 -15.30 25.41 6.01
N PHE A 195 -14.44 26.08 5.25
CA PHE A 195 -14.52 27.53 4.98
C PHE A 195 -14.82 27.86 3.51
N MET A 196 -15.00 26.85 2.65
CA MET A 196 -15.20 27.07 1.21
C MET A 196 -16.53 27.74 0.84
N SER A 197 -17.47 27.85 1.79
CA SER A 197 -18.75 28.52 1.60
C SER A 197 -19.25 29.12 2.93
N ASP A 198 -19.62 30.37 2.95
CA ASP A 198 -20.21 31.05 4.13
C ASP A 198 -21.60 30.53 4.50
N THR A 199 -22.25 29.79 3.61
CA THR A 199 -23.59 29.23 3.82
C THR A 199 -23.58 27.72 3.56
N VAL A 200 -23.86 26.95 4.61
CA VAL A 200 -24.12 25.49 4.48
C VAL A 200 -25.45 25.32 3.75
N SER A 201 -25.42 25.23 2.43
CA SER A 201 -26.60 25.05 1.59
C SER A 201 -26.97 23.56 1.46
N GLU A 202 -28.26 23.29 1.20
CA GLU A 202 -28.70 21.94 0.87
C GLU A 202 -28.05 21.45 -0.43
N SER A 203 -27.70 20.18 -0.47
CA SER A 203 -27.25 19.54 -1.70
C SER A 203 -28.45 19.13 -2.55
N THR A 204 -28.30 19.22 -3.86
CA THR A 204 -29.28 18.70 -4.82
C THR A 204 -29.08 17.20 -5.09
N ILE A 205 -27.91 16.66 -4.79
CA ILE A 205 -27.53 15.26 -5.01
C ILE A 205 -27.66 14.47 -3.71
N TYR A 206 -27.02 14.96 -2.64
CA TYR A 206 -26.89 14.24 -1.37
C TYR A 206 -27.90 14.76 -0.34
N ASP A 207 -28.99 14.06 -0.14
CA ASP A 207 -29.90 14.36 0.97
C ASP A 207 -29.36 13.79 2.29
N ASP A 208 -29.67 14.48 3.39
CA ASP A 208 -29.11 14.11 4.71
C ASP A 208 -29.54 12.73 5.20
N GLN A 209 -30.77 12.29 4.88
CA GLN A 209 -31.28 11.01 5.30
C GLN A 209 -30.58 9.86 4.57
N SER A 210 -30.36 10.00 3.27
CA SER A 210 -29.65 8.99 2.46
C SER A 210 -28.20 8.88 2.87
N ILE A 211 -27.55 10.03 3.17
CA ILE A 211 -26.17 10.03 3.65
C ILE A 211 -26.05 9.42 5.04
N GLU A 212 -26.94 9.73 5.97
CA GLU A 212 -26.95 9.10 7.29
C GLU A 212 -27.13 7.57 7.19
N LYS A 213 -28.06 7.13 6.35
CA LYS A 213 -28.23 5.71 6.09
C LYS A 213 -26.94 5.07 5.54
N ALA A 214 -26.29 5.73 4.58
CA ALA A 214 -25.02 5.26 4.02
C ALA A 214 -23.91 5.19 5.10
N LEU A 215 -23.83 6.19 6.00
CA LEU A 215 -22.88 6.17 7.12
C LEU A 215 -23.17 5.01 8.09
N ASP A 216 -24.44 4.75 8.44
CA ASP A 216 -24.80 3.66 9.32
C ASP A 216 -24.49 2.29 8.68
N GLU A 217 -24.80 2.12 7.40
CA GLU A 217 -24.43 0.93 6.62
C GLU A 217 -22.90 0.74 6.60
N THR A 218 -22.16 1.84 6.39
CA THR A 218 -20.68 1.84 6.40
C THR A 218 -20.12 1.40 7.76
N VAL A 219 -20.66 1.95 8.85
CA VAL A 219 -20.25 1.58 10.22
C VAL A 219 -20.49 0.09 10.46
N GLN A 220 -21.63 -0.45 10.04
CA GLN A 220 -21.91 -1.88 10.18
C GLN A 220 -20.93 -2.71 9.35
N PHE A 221 -20.63 -2.30 8.13
CA PHE A 221 -19.64 -2.98 7.29
C PHE A 221 -18.25 -2.97 7.93
N VAL A 222 -17.79 -1.81 8.43
CA VAL A 222 -16.50 -1.72 9.12
C VAL A 222 -16.43 -2.66 10.33
N ARG A 223 -17.49 -2.73 11.13
CA ARG A 223 -17.54 -3.67 12.27
C ARG A 223 -17.41 -5.12 11.84
N GLN A 224 -18.11 -5.52 10.78
CA GLN A 224 -18.02 -6.86 10.22
C GLN A 224 -16.62 -7.16 9.69
N GLU A 225 -16.01 -6.21 8.97
CA GLU A 225 -14.66 -6.35 8.46
C GLU A 225 -13.60 -6.43 9.55
N LEU A 226 -13.71 -5.64 10.61
CA LEU A 226 -12.82 -5.75 11.77
C LEU A 226 -12.88 -7.13 12.45
N LEU A 227 -14.06 -7.77 12.48
CA LEU A 227 -14.19 -9.15 12.96
C LEU A 227 -13.56 -10.14 11.98
N ARG A 228 -13.86 -10.01 10.68
CA ARG A 228 -13.27 -10.85 9.63
C ARG A 228 -11.74 -10.78 9.61
N LEU A 229 -11.18 -9.58 9.78
CA LEU A 229 -9.73 -9.37 9.77
C LEU A 229 -9.03 -10.09 10.93
N LYS A 230 -9.66 -10.26 12.09
CA LYS A 230 -9.13 -11.09 13.18
C LYS A 230 -9.00 -12.56 12.76
N ASP A 231 -9.98 -13.08 12.04
CA ASP A 231 -9.91 -14.45 11.54
C ASP A 231 -8.84 -14.59 10.43
N VAL A 232 -8.75 -13.62 9.52
CA VAL A 232 -7.70 -13.56 8.50
C VAL A 232 -6.31 -13.57 9.15
N LYS A 233 -6.09 -12.73 10.18
CA LYS A 233 -4.81 -12.69 10.90
C LYS A 233 -4.50 -14.01 11.60
N LYS A 234 -5.49 -14.60 12.25
CA LYS A 234 -5.34 -15.91 12.89
C LYS A 234 -4.99 -17.00 11.88
N GLU A 235 -5.64 -17.01 10.73
CA GLU A 235 -5.31 -17.94 9.64
C GLU A 235 -3.89 -17.69 9.13
N TYR A 236 -3.52 -16.42 8.87
CA TYR A 236 -2.18 -16.03 8.45
C TYR A 236 -1.11 -16.51 9.44
N ASP A 237 -1.33 -16.30 10.74
CA ASP A 237 -0.37 -16.70 11.79
C ASP A 237 -0.28 -18.21 11.99
N SER A 238 -1.31 -18.96 11.59
CA SER A 238 -1.31 -20.43 11.68
C SER A 238 -0.54 -21.13 10.55
N LYS A 239 -0.10 -20.38 9.53
CA LYS A 239 0.62 -20.92 8.39
C LYS A 239 2.11 -20.67 8.51
N VAL A 240 2.89 -21.52 7.85
CA VAL A 240 4.33 -21.29 7.65
C VAL A 240 4.52 -20.18 6.64
N LYS A 241 5.32 -19.18 7.00
CA LYS A 241 5.56 -17.96 6.21
C LYS A 241 6.92 -18.00 5.55
N ILE A 242 6.95 -17.78 4.26
CA ILE A 242 8.14 -17.77 3.42
C ILE A 242 8.31 -16.38 2.84
N ALA A 243 9.43 -15.74 3.12
CA ALA A 243 9.86 -14.53 2.43
C ALA A 243 10.79 -14.90 1.28
N VAL A 244 10.56 -14.33 0.12
CA VAL A 244 11.36 -14.56 -1.08
C VAL A 244 11.88 -13.23 -1.61
N ASP A 245 13.18 -13.12 -1.77
CA ASP A 245 13.80 -11.98 -2.44
C ASP A 245 13.45 -11.95 -3.94
N ILE A 246 13.56 -10.77 -4.55
CA ILE A 246 13.19 -10.56 -5.96
C ILE A 246 14.43 -10.57 -6.87
N ASP A 247 15.39 -9.68 -6.59
CA ASP A 247 16.53 -9.43 -7.48
C ASP A 247 17.51 -10.60 -7.42
N ASP A 248 17.86 -11.15 -8.58
CA ASP A 248 18.69 -12.34 -8.75
C ASP A 248 18.24 -13.60 -8.02
N THR A 249 17.09 -13.55 -7.33
CA THR A 249 16.41 -14.68 -6.72
C THR A 249 15.25 -15.16 -7.60
N ILE A 250 14.27 -14.31 -7.89
CA ILE A 250 13.15 -14.59 -8.82
C ILE A 250 13.47 -14.11 -10.23
N LEU A 251 14.04 -12.91 -10.35
CA LEU A 251 14.40 -12.26 -11.59
C LEU A 251 15.91 -12.33 -11.81
N SER A 252 16.32 -12.48 -13.07
CA SER A 252 17.71 -12.25 -13.48
C SER A 252 17.90 -10.76 -13.70
N THR A 253 18.34 -10.04 -12.67
CA THR A 253 18.53 -8.58 -12.74
C THR A 253 19.96 -8.19 -13.02
N LYS A 254 20.94 -9.01 -12.68
CA LYS A 254 22.37 -8.71 -12.90
C LYS A 254 22.72 -8.49 -14.36
N GLU A 255 22.19 -9.29 -15.28
CA GLU A 255 22.45 -9.14 -16.71
C GLU A 255 21.86 -7.85 -17.27
N LEU A 256 20.66 -7.45 -16.75
CA LEU A 256 20.03 -6.17 -17.08
C LEU A 256 20.83 -4.99 -16.51
N GLU A 257 21.27 -5.10 -15.26
CA GLU A 257 22.13 -4.12 -14.63
C GLU A 257 23.39 -3.89 -15.45
N ASP A 258 24.07 -4.96 -15.86
CA ASP A 258 25.27 -4.89 -16.70
C ASP A 258 25.00 -4.29 -18.10
N TYR A 259 23.80 -4.53 -18.65
CA TYR A 259 23.36 -3.92 -19.90
C TYR A 259 23.11 -2.42 -19.74
N TYR A 260 22.28 -2.03 -18.78
CA TYR A 260 21.93 -0.62 -18.56
C TYR A 260 23.14 0.19 -18.05
N TRP A 261 24.05 -0.41 -17.28
CA TRP A 261 25.32 0.22 -16.92
C TRP A 261 26.13 0.62 -18.16
N LYS A 262 26.18 -0.23 -19.19
CA LYS A 262 26.85 0.11 -20.47
C LYS A 262 26.10 1.19 -21.24
N VAL A 263 24.78 1.26 -21.14
CA VAL A 263 23.98 2.35 -21.74
C VAL A 263 24.27 3.65 -20.99
N PHE A 264 24.20 3.62 -19.69
CA PHE A 264 24.49 4.75 -18.81
C PHE A 264 25.87 5.37 -19.05
N LEU A 265 26.93 4.55 -19.16
CA LEU A 265 28.26 5.04 -19.47
C LEU A 265 28.40 5.69 -20.85
N LYS A 266 27.54 5.34 -21.81
CA LYS A 266 27.51 6.04 -23.12
C LYS A 266 26.82 7.38 -23.03
N GLU A 267 25.82 7.50 -22.18
CA GLU A 267 25.06 8.73 -21.95
C GLU A 267 25.82 9.68 -21.03
N HIS A 268 26.68 9.14 -20.16
CA HIS A 268 27.51 9.86 -19.18
C HIS A 268 29.01 9.62 -19.42
N PRO A 269 29.57 10.14 -20.54
CA PRO A 269 30.98 9.89 -20.90
C PRO A 269 32.01 10.51 -19.92
N GLU A 270 31.57 11.37 -18.99
CA GLU A 270 32.37 11.89 -17.89
C GLU A 270 32.63 10.89 -16.77
N ILE A 271 31.87 9.78 -16.73
CA ILE A 271 31.98 8.73 -15.70
C ILE A 271 33.00 7.68 -16.16
N ASP A 272 33.98 7.38 -15.31
CA ASP A 272 35.00 6.39 -15.58
C ASP A 272 34.47 4.95 -15.43
N GLY A 273 34.10 4.34 -16.54
CA GLY A 273 33.59 2.96 -16.57
C GLY A 273 34.58 1.87 -16.15
N SER A 274 35.85 2.19 -15.93
CA SER A 274 36.87 1.26 -15.43
C SER A 274 36.96 1.24 -13.89
N LYS A 275 36.35 2.21 -13.22
CA LYS A 275 36.28 2.30 -11.76
C LYS A 275 35.20 1.36 -11.20
N GLU A 276 35.50 0.71 -10.10
CA GLU A 276 34.49 0.01 -9.30
C GLU A 276 33.74 1.04 -8.44
N TYR A 277 32.39 1.02 -8.54
CA TYR A 277 31.51 1.90 -7.79
C TYR A 277 30.80 1.14 -6.67
N HIS A 278 30.67 1.79 -5.52
CA HIS A 278 30.07 1.20 -4.32
C HIS A 278 28.81 1.96 -3.90
N TRP A 279 27.97 1.34 -3.10
CA TRP A 279 26.80 1.98 -2.51
C TRP A 279 27.19 3.26 -1.77
N GLY A 280 26.57 4.37 -2.18
CA GLY A 280 26.88 5.72 -1.68
C GLY A 280 27.66 6.58 -2.67
N ASP A 281 28.23 6.01 -3.73
CA ASP A 281 28.85 6.80 -4.78
C ASP A 281 27.79 7.55 -5.60
N PRO A 282 27.98 8.85 -5.88
CA PRO A 282 27.01 9.68 -6.61
C PRO A 282 26.65 9.12 -7.99
N GLU A 283 27.63 8.55 -8.69
CA GLU A 283 27.49 7.98 -10.02
C GLU A 283 26.58 6.74 -9.99
N LEU A 284 26.73 5.89 -8.98
CA LEU A 284 25.86 4.73 -8.80
C LEU A 284 24.44 5.14 -8.40
N ALA A 285 24.32 6.18 -7.57
CA ALA A 285 23.01 6.73 -7.21
C ALA A 285 22.28 7.33 -8.42
N LEU A 286 23.01 7.99 -9.33
CA LEU A 286 22.49 8.53 -10.58
C LEU A 286 22.02 7.39 -11.50
N PHE A 287 22.85 6.37 -11.70
CA PHE A 287 22.50 5.17 -12.48
C PHE A 287 21.20 4.55 -12.01
N TRP A 288 21.05 4.30 -10.71
CA TRP A 288 19.84 3.72 -10.16
C TRP A 288 18.62 4.65 -10.29
N LYS A 289 18.83 5.97 -10.22
CA LYS A 289 17.77 6.94 -10.44
C LYS A 289 17.21 6.87 -11.87
N GLU A 290 18.07 6.68 -12.87
CA GLU A 290 17.70 6.70 -14.28
C GLU A 290 17.16 5.36 -14.80
N HIS A 291 17.68 4.23 -14.28
CA HIS A 291 17.40 2.91 -14.85
C HIS A 291 16.66 1.93 -13.93
N ARG A 292 16.26 2.35 -12.72
CA ARG A 292 15.60 1.44 -11.76
C ARG A 292 14.29 0.86 -12.30
N GLU A 293 13.49 1.65 -12.98
CA GLU A 293 12.22 1.18 -13.54
C GLU A 293 12.43 0.20 -14.70
N ASP A 294 13.47 0.40 -15.49
CA ASP A 294 13.83 -0.51 -16.60
C ASP A 294 14.20 -1.90 -16.08
N MET A 295 14.82 -1.98 -14.90
CA MET A 295 15.22 -3.24 -14.26
C MET A 295 14.08 -3.95 -13.53
N ALA A 296 12.90 -3.34 -13.44
CA ALA A 296 11.71 -4.01 -12.88
C ALA A 296 11.29 -5.26 -13.67
N TYR A 297 11.70 -5.37 -14.93
CA TYR A 297 11.29 -6.40 -15.88
C TYR A 297 12.39 -7.43 -16.20
N GLY A 298 13.24 -7.75 -15.23
CA GLY A 298 14.25 -8.80 -15.40
C GLY A 298 13.62 -10.14 -15.81
N GLU A 299 14.38 -10.98 -16.56
CA GLU A 299 13.92 -12.29 -16.95
C GLU A 299 13.58 -13.15 -15.72
N ILE A 300 12.39 -13.76 -15.73
CA ILE A 300 11.97 -14.65 -14.66
C ILE A 300 12.77 -15.94 -14.72
N LYS A 301 13.39 -16.32 -13.63
CA LYS A 301 14.18 -17.55 -13.55
C LYS A 301 13.31 -18.79 -13.80
N PRO A 302 13.84 -19.79 -14.51
CA PRO A 302 13.11 -21.02 -14.85
C PRO A 302 12.55 -21.71 -13.60
N GLY A 303 11.30 -22.15 -13.67
CA GLY A 303 10.64 -22.90 -12.61
C GLY A 303 9.96 -22.07 -11.52
N VAL A 304 10.19 -20.75 -11.44
CA VAL A 304 9.59 -19.86 -10.44
C VAL A 304 8.07 -19.96 -10.40
N PRO A 305 7.31 -19.80 -11.50
CA PRO A 305 5.85 -19.84 -11.44
C PRO A 305 5.32 -21.19 -10.92
N ILE A 306 5.96 -22.29 -11.29
CA ILE A 306 5.57 -23.64 -10.87
C ILE A 306 5.84 -23.82 -9.37
N ALA A 307 7.00 -23.38 -8.89
CA ALA A 307 7.38 -23.51 -7.48
C ALA A 307 6.47 -22.67 -6.58
N PHE A 308 6.17 -21.42 -6.98
CA PHE A 308 5.26 -20.55 -6.24
C PHE A 308 3.84 -21.13 -6.14
N ASN A 309 3.28 -21.58 -7.27
CA ASN A 309 1.96 -22.20 -7.28
C ASN A 309 1.94 -23.47 -6.41
N LYS A 310 3.01 -24.26 -6.39
CA LYS A 310 3.12 -25.44 -5.52
C LYS A 310 3.16 -25.04 -4.05
N LEU A 311 3.97 -24.07 -3.65
CA LEU A 311 4.05 -23.59 -2.28
C LEU A 311 2.69 -23.07 -1.78
N LEU A 312 2.02 -22.25 -2.58
CA LEU A 312 0.68 -21.72 -2.26
C LEU A 312 -0.35 -22.85 -2.13
N SER A 313 -0.33 -23.86 -3.03
CA SER A 313 -1.22 -25.01 -2.95
C SER A 313 -0.96 -25.89 -1.71
N ASP A 314 0.25 -25.89 -1.19
CA ASP A 314 0.65 -26.59 0.04
C ASP A 314 0.33 -25.75 1.30
N SER A 315 -0.44 -24.67 1.14
CA SER A 315 -0.91 -23.78 2.20
C SER A 315 0.19 -22.99 2.93
N TYR A 316 1.31 -22.71 2.28
CA TYR A 316 2.27 -21.73 2.76
C TYR A 316 1.80 -20.32 2.48
N ILE A 317 2.21 -19.35 3.30
CA ILE A 317 2.22 -17.95 2.94
C ILE A 317 3.53 -17.68 2.19
N VAL A 318 3.44 -17.12 1.00
CA VAL A 318 4.60 -16.78 0.17
C VAL A 318 4.56 -15.29 -0.11
N ASP A 319 5.44 -14.54 0.53
CA ASP A 319 5.55 -13.10 0.40
C ASP A 319 6.85 -12.72 -0.29
N LEU A 320 6.79 -11.67 -1.11
CA LEU A 320 7.95 -11.08 -1.75
C LEU A 320 8.52 -9.98 -0.88
N LEU A 321 9.85 -9.95 -0.70
CA LEU A 321 10.54 -8.99 0.16
C LEU A 321 11.79 -8.45 -0.53
N SER A 322 11.79 -7.17 -0.91
CA SER A 322 12.90 -6.56 -1.67
C SER A 322 13.36 -5.23 -1.10
N ALA A 323 14.64 -4.93 -1.29
CA ALA A 323 15.26 -3.65 -0.98
C ALA A 323 14.92 -2.53 -1.99
N ARG A 324 14.15 -2.81 -3.05
CA ARG A 324 13.78 -1.82 -4.06
C ARG A 324 13.07 -0.63 -3.43
N PRO A 325 13.59 0.60 -3.56
CA PRO A 325 13.02 1.77 -2.88
C PRO A 325 11.69 2.18 -3.50
N ILE A 326 10.64 2.13 -2.69
CA ILE A 326 9.27 2.43 -3.11
C ILE A 326 9.02 3.94 -3.24
N GLU A 327 9.66 4.75 -2.38
CA GLU A 327 9.44 6.19 -2.30
C GLU A 327 9.94 6.98 -3.51
N LYS A 328 10.83 6.40 -4.29
CA LYS A 328 11.44 7.05 -5.47
C LYS A 328 10.78 6.65 -6.78
N TYR A 329 9.96 5.60 -6.77
CA TYR A 329 9.43 4.97 -7.99
C TYR A 329 7.97 4.61 -7.79
N ALA A 330 7.08 5.58 -7.95
CA ALA A 330 5.64 5.42 -7.70
C ALA A 330 4.99 4.31 -8.53
N SER A 331 5.48 4.08 -9.75
CA SER A 331 4.98 3.04 -10.65
C SER A 331 5.55 1.64 -10.37
N LEU A 332 6.62 1.54 -9.56
CA LEU A 332 7.38 0.29 -9.38
C LEU A 332 6.49 -0.86 -8.87
N LEU A 333 5.72 -0.63 -7.82
CA LEU A 333 4.84 -1.66 -7.25
C LEU A 333 3.83 -2.15 -8.29
N LYS A 334 3.17 -1.24 -8.99
CA LYS A 334 2.21 -1.54 -10.04
C LYS A 334 2.85 -2.33 -11.18
N ASN A 335 4.00 -1.88 -11.64
CA ASN A 335 4.71 -2.49 -12.76
C ASN A 335 5.18 -3.91 -12.41
N LEU A 336 5.76 -4.10 -11.23
CA LEU A 336 6.16 -5.42 -10.73
C LEU A 336 4.97 -6.37 -10.57
N THR A 337 3.89 -5.90 -9.94
CA THR A 337 2.68 -6.72 -9.74
C THR A 337 2.10 -7.18 -11.06
N ASN A 338 1.94 -6.26 -12.03
CA ASN A 338 1.45 -6.60 -13.37
C ASN A 338 2.39 -7.56 -14.10
N TYR A 339 3.70 -7.36 -13.95
CA TYR A 339 4.69 -8.22 -14.57
C TYR A 339 4.63 -9.65 -14.02
N PHE A 340 4.56 -9.81 -12.71
CA PHE A 340 4.44 -11.12 -12.08
C PHE A 340 3.13 -11.81 -12.41
N GLU A 341 2.00 -11.09 -12.37
CA GLU A 341 0.69 -11.63 -12.73
C GLU A 341 0.66 -12.14 -14.17
N ASN A 342 1.14 -11.34 -15.13
CA ASN A 342 1.19 -11.70 -16.55
C ASN A 342 2.09 -12.92 -16.83
N ASN A 343 3.02 -13.22 -15.93
CA ASN A 343 3.92 -14.37 -16.02
C ASN A 343 3.53 -15.53 -15.09
N GLY A 344 2.34 -15.48 -14.48
CA GLY A 344 1.80 -16.57 -13.66
C GLY A 344 2.48 -16.77 -12.31
N ILE A 345 3.16 -15.75 -11.78
CA ILE A 345 3.72 -15.74 -10.43
C ILE A 345 2.66 -15.24 -9.47
N ASN A 346 2.11 -16.14 -8.68
CA ASN A 346 1.17 -15.83 -7.61
C ASN A 346 1.90 -15.78 -6.27
N TYR A 347 1.56 -14.83 -5.42
CA TYR A 347 2.11 -14.64 -4.08
C TYR A 347 1.03 -14.05 -3.16
N ASN A 348 1.27 -14.03 -1.84
CA ASN A 348 0.32 -13.42 -0.90
C ASN A 348 0.52 -11.90 -0.84
N HIS A 349 1.69 -11.44 -0.42
CA HIS A 349 1.98 -10.00 -0.31
C HIS A 349 3.32 -9.66 -0.95
N ILE A 350 3.54 -8.37 -1.25
CA ILE A 350 4.81 -7.83 -1.72
C ILE A 350 5.21 -6.66 -0.82
N HIS A 351 6.42 -6.71 -0.32
CA HIS A 351 7.00 -5.73 0.59
C HIS A 351 8.26 -5.14 -0.06
N LEU A 352 8.24 -3.84 -0.34
CA LEU A 352 9.35 -3.12 -0.96
C LEU A 352 9.93 -2.09 0.03
N GLY A 353 11.17 -1.70 -0.17
CA GLY A 353 11.84 -0.68 0.64
C GLY A 353 12.68 -1.24 1.80
N PHE A 354 12.83 -2.54 1.92
CA PHE A 354 13.55 -3.19 3.03
C PHE A 354 15.00 -3.45 2.70
N TYR A 355 15.85 -2.47 2.96
CA TYR A 355 17.30 -2.64 2.83
C TYR A 355 17.87 -3.60 3.88
N SER A 356 17.39 -3.51 5.14
CA SER A 356 17.59 -4.53 6.18
C SER A 356 16.32 -5.35 6.30
N LYS A 357 16.38 -6.61 5.86
CA LYS A 357 15.22 -7.52 5.86
C LYS A 357 14.94 -8.13 7.24
N ILE A 358 15.96 -8.24 8.09
CA ILE A 358 15.92 -9.10 9.28
C ILE A 358 14.91 -8.63 10.32
N ASP A 359 14.89 -7.35 10.62
CA ASP A 359 13.96 -6.79 11.61
C ASP A 359 12.51 -7.07 11.20
N PHE A 360 12.20 -6.85 9.92
CA PHE A 360 10.88 -7.15 9.35
C PHE A 360 10.54 -8.65 9.46
N LEU A 361 11.49 -9.53 9.10
CA LEU A 361 11.27 -10.98 9.15
C LEU A 361 11.01 -11.47 10.58
N VAL A 362 11.74 -10.94 11.56
CA VAL A 362 11.58 -11.29 12.98
C VAL A 362 10.27 -10.77 13.53
N GLU A 363 9.97 -9.49 13.30
CA GLU A 363 8.74 -8.84 13.77
C GLU A 363 7.48 -9.52 13.24
N HIS A 364 7.49 -9.90 11.96
CA HIS A 364 6.35 -10.56 11.32
C HIS A 364 6.38 -12.09 11.40
N HIS A 365 7.33 -12.66 12.15
CA HIS A 365 7.44 -14.09 12.43
C HIS A 365 7.53 -14.96 11.16
N TYR A 366 8.40 -14.58 10.23
CA TYR A 366 8.70 -15.42 9.08
C TYR A 366 9.49 -16.67 9.50
N ASP A 367 9.27 -17.74 8.78
CA ASP A 367 9.86 -19.06 9.07
C ASP A 367 11.00 -19.41 8.16
N VAL A 368 10.91 -18.92 6.92
CA VAL A 368 11.87 -19.22 5.86
C VAL A 368 12.20 -17.95 5.11
N LEU A 369 13.48 -17.72 4.83
CA LEU A 369 13.96 -16.76 3.86
C LEU A 369 14.61 -17.50 2.67
N ILE A 370 14.23 -17.11 1.45
CA ILE A 370 14.89 -17.52 0.21
C ILE A 370 15.51 -16.28 -0.40
N ASP A 371 16.84 -16.23 -0.49
CA ASP A 371 17.57 -15.02 -0.92
C ASP A 371 18.89 -15.46 -1.60
N ASN A 372 19.40 -14.65 -2.54
CA ASN A 372 20.66 -14.89 -3.21
C ASN A 372 21.87 -14.27 -2.47
N GLU A 373 21.63 -13.35 -1.53
CA GLU A 373 22.68 -12.68 -0.80
C GLU A 373 23.05 -13.39 0.49
N LEU A 374 24.30 -13.90 0.59
CA LEU A 374 24.78 -14.63 1.74
C LEU A 374 24.63 -13.84 3.06
N ARG A 375 24.85 -12.52 3.04
CA ARG A 375 24.71 -11.66 4.22
C ARG A 375 23.28 -11.71 4.81
N HIS A 376 22.24 -11.72 3.97
CA HIS A 376 20.86 -11.84 4.44
C HIS A 376 20.55 -13.22 5.00
N ILE A 377 21.09 -14.26 4.35
CA ILE A 377 20.96 -15.65 4.77
C ILE A 377 21.61 -15.88 6.14
N GLU A 378 22.83 -15.38 6.35
CA GLU A 378 23.55 -15.54 7.62
C GLU A 378 22.82 -14.79 8.75
N ALA A 379 22.43 -13.53 8.54
CA ALA A 379 21.70 -12.75 9.53
C ALA A 379 20.33 -13.36 9.88
N ALA A 380 19.61 -13.94 8.90
CA ALA A 380 18.36 -14.66 9.15
C ALA A 380 18.58 -15.93 9.97
N ASN A 381 19.61 -16.71 9.67
CA ASN A 381 19.97 -17.91 10.45
C ASN A 381 20.33 -17.56 11.91
N GLU A 382 21.10 -16.49 12.13
CA GLU A 382 21.43 -16.00 13.47
C GLU A 382 20.19 -15.60 14.26
N SER A 383 19.14 -15.13 13.56
CA SER A 383 17.83 -14.79 14.14
C SER A 383 16.89 -16.00 14.28
N GLY A 384 17.34 -17.21 13.95
CA GLY A 384 16.55 -18.44 14.08
C GLY A 384 15.55 -18.69 12.94
N ILE A 385 15.67 -17.96 11.83
CA ILE A 385 14.87 -18.15 10.62
C ILE A 385 15.57 -19.17 9.74
N SER A 386 14.84 -20.19 9.25
CA SER A 386 15.39 -21.15 8.30
C SER A 386 15.66 -20.50 6.95
N THR A 387 16.72 -20.89 6.26
CA THR A 387 17.11 -20.21 5.02
C THR A 387 17.40 -21.17 3.88
N ILE A 388 17.22 -20.67 2.66
CA ILE A 388 17.68 -21.30 1.42
C ILE A 388 18.47 -20.24 0.65
N LEU A 389 19.79 -20.45 0.52
CA LEU A 389 20.63 -19.63 -0.36
C LEU A 389 20.34 -20.01 -1.81
N TYR A 390 19.78 -19.07 -2.59
CA TYR A 390 19.50 -19.31 -3.99
C TYR A 390 20.64 -18.78 -4.87
N GLY A 391 21.19 -19.63 -5.72
CA GLY A 391 22.25 -19.26 -6.66
C GLY A 391 23.28 -20.36 -6.86
N PRO A 392 24.40 -20.06 -7.53
CA PRO A 392 25.49 -21.00 -7.73
C PRO A 392 26.00 -21.55 -6.40
N PHE A 393 26.45 -22.81 -6.43
CA PHE A 393 26.95 -23.47 -5.24
C PHE A 393 28.08 -22.67 -4.58
N ASN A 394 27.88 -22.30 -3.31
CA ASN A 394 28.87 -21.61 -2.48
C ASN A 394 29.51 -22.57 -1.50
N PRO A 395 30.80 -22.99 -1.69
CA PRO A 395 31.47 -23.95 -0.80
C PRO A 395 31.74 -23.40 0.61
N GLY A 396 31.67 -22.07 0.78
CA GLY A 396 31.80 -21.41 2.09
C GLY A 396 30.52 -21.43 2.93
N TYR A 397 29.38 -21.83 2.36
CA TYR A 397 28.12 -21.91 3.07
C TYR A 397 27.68 -23.37 3.27
N SER A 398 27.47 -23.74 4.52
CA SER A 398 27.13 -25.14 4.90
C SER A 398 25.63 -25.41 5.01
N GLY A 399 24.80 -24.39 4.86
CA GLY A 399 23.34 -24.51 4.94
C GLY A 399 22.70 -24.99 3.64
N VAL A 400 21.36 -24.88 3.58
CA VAL A 400 20.58 -25.29 2.40
C VAL A 400 20.81 -24.32 1.26
N GLN A 401 21.21 -24.82 0.08
CA GLN A 401 21.46 -24.01 -1.10
C GLN A 401 21.02 -24.72 -2.38
N THR A 402 20.57 -23.96 -3.38
CA THR A 402 20.21 -24.46 -4.70
C THR A 402 20.14 -23.31 -5.73
N ASP A 403 20.40 -23.61 -6.99
CA ASP A 403 20.16 -22.75 -8.15
C ASP A 403 18.94 -23.17 -8.98
N ASP A 404 18.15 -24.10 -8.46
CA ASP A 404 17.05 -24.76 -9.18
C ASP A 404 15.71 -24.57 -8.44
N TRP A 405 14.84 -23.73 -8.97
CA TRP A 405 13.52 -23.47 -8.42
C TRP A 405 12.63 -24.72 -8.32
N SER A 406 12.86 -25.74 -9.15
CA SER A 406 12.08 -26.97 -9.08
C SER A 406 12.30 -27.74 -7.76
N LYS A 407 13.42 -27.51 -7.08
CA LYS A 407 13.77 -28.14 -5.79
C LYS A 407 13.22 -27.37 -4.60
N ILE A 408 12.93 -26.07 -4.74
CA ILE A 408 12.53 -25.20 -3.63
C ILE A 408 11.35 -25.74 -2.83
N PRO A 409 10.22 -26.21 -3.42
CA PRO A 409 9.11 -26.73 -2.63
C PRO A 409 9.49 -27.90 -1.71
N ALA A 410 10.29 -28.82 -2.20
CA ALA A 410 10.75 -29.97 -1.40
C ALA A 410 11.74 -29.56 -0.28
N LEU A 411 12.63 -28.60 -0.55
CA LEU A 411 13.54 -28.06 0.44
C LEU A 411 12.78 -27.30 1.54
N VAL A 412 11.79 -26.47 1.17
CA VAL A 412 10.91 -25.78 2.13
C VAL A 412 10.16 -26.79 2.99
N GLU A 413 9.57 -27.84 2.40
CA GLU A 413 8.89 -28.88 3.17
C GLU A 413 9.83 -29.55 4.17
N GLN A 414 11.05 -29.86 3.75
CA GLN A 414 12.07 -30.49 4.60
C GLN A 414 12.41 -29.61 5.81
N ILE A 415 12.74 -28.33 5.61
CA ILE A 415 13.18 -27.43 6.68
C ILE A 415 12.03 -26.97 7.60
N THR A 416 10.79 -27.02 7.12
CA THR A 416 9.61 -26.62 7.91
C THR A 416 8.84 -27.78 8.54
N LYS A 417 9.30 -29.02 8.36
CA LYS A 417 8.59 -30.24 8.78
C LYS A 417 8.21 -30.26 10.27
N ASP A 418 9.10 -29.83 11.14
CA ASP A 418 8.87 -29.85 12.59
C ASP A 418 7.92 -28.71 13.02
N LYS A 419 7.94 -27.58 12.33
CA LYS A 419 7.01 -26.50 12.59
C LYS A 419 5.59 -26.86 12.13
N LYS A 420 5.41 -27.44 10.94
CA LYS A 420 4.10 -27.93 10.49
C LYS A 420 3.46 -28.93 11.45
N LYS A 421 4.29 -29.71 12.18
CA LYS A 421 3.77 -30.62 13.23
C LYS A 421 3.28 -29.89 14.47
N ARG A 422 3.83 -28.72 14.81
CA ARG A 422 3.42 -27.93 15.98
C ARG A 422 2.18 -27.08 15.71
N LEU A 423 1.93 -26.74 14.45
CA LEU A 423 0.78 -25.94 14.02
C LEU A 423 -0.49 -26.78 13.76
N LYS A 424 -0.37 -28.10 13.67
CA LYS A 424 -1.48 -29.08 13.61
C LYS A 424 -1.90 -29.51 15.01
#